data_30475edb525a2e87f4520f6c178e0c1c
#
_entry.id   30475edb525a2e87f4520f6c178e0c1c
#
_cell.length_a   1.000
_cell.length_b   1.000
_cell.length_c   1.000
_cell.angle_alpha   90.00
_cell.angle_beta   90.00
_cell.angle_gamma   90.00
#
_symmetry.space_group_name_H-M   'P 1'
#
loop_
_entity.id
_entity.type
_entity.pdbx_description
1 polymer ?
#
loop_
_entity_poly.entity_id
_entity_poly.type
_entity_poly.pdbx_seq_one_letter_code
_entity_poly.pdbx_strand_id
1 'polypeptide(L)'
;MADTTVQRTSELLYLADLHVGRRFTSGTHALDERQITAFASEFDPQPFHMDREAAKATLFGGLAASGWHTAAITMRLQVDGGLPIAGGIVGLGGEVAWPRATRPGDVLHVESEVVEVVPSRSRPDRGTVTVRSETRNQRGEVVQTATVKLLIPRRSKMDSADSKVRTRSMIGKGVSYAAVTTCSFR
;
A
#
# COMPACT_ATOMS: atom_id res chain seq x y z
N MET A 1 29.34 -2.15 8.57
CA MET A 1 28.66 -0.99 7.96
C MET A 1 27.24 -0.99 8.51
N ALA A 2 26.85 0.03 9.26
CA ALA A 2 25.59 0.07 9.99
C ALA A 2 24.43 0.31 9.02
N ASP A 3 23.50 -0.63 9.03
CA ASP A 3 22.21 -0.52 8.34
C ASP A 3 21.35 0.49 9.11
N THR A 4 21.25 1.70 8.58
CA THR A 4 20.42 2.76 9.14
C THR A 4 18.99 2.52 8.67
N THR A 5 18.28 1.63 9.35
CA THR A 5 16.82 1.50 9.22
C THR A 5 16.17 2.80 9.68
N VAL A 6 15.91 3.70 8.74
CA VAL A 6 15.06 4.87 8.96
C VAL A 6 13.64 4.35 9.15
N GLN A 7 13.24 4.12 10.40
CA GLN A 7 11.84 3.99 10.77
C GLN A 7 11.18 5.36 10.52
N ARG A 8 10.60 5.53 9.34
CA ARG A 8 9.62 6.59 9.11
C ARG A 8 8.36 6.20 9.88
N THR A 9 8.19 6.70 11.09
CA THR A 9 6.88 6.81 11.72
C THR A 9 6.09 7.82 10.88
N SER A 10 5.46 7.33 9.82
CA SER A 10 4.54 8.16 9.04
C SER A 10 3.37 8.50 9.94
N GLU A 11 3.15 9.78 10.19
CA GLU A 11 1.95 10.25 10.91
C GLU A 11 0.71 9.76 10.16
N LEU A 12 -0.21 9.08 10.88
CA LEU A 12 -1.45 8.58 10.28
C LEU A 12 -2.34 9.74 9.84
N LEU A 13 -2.89 9.63 8.65
CA LEU A 13 -3.67 10.67 8.00
C LEU A 13 -5.17 10.45 8.19
N TYR A 14 -5.84 11.52 8.56
CA TYR A 14 -7.29 11.63 8.67
C TYR A 14 -7.85 12.46 7.52
N LEU A 15 -9.18 12.53 7.41
CA LEU A 15 -9.85 13.26 6.32
C LEU A 15 -9.39 14.72 6.16
N ALA A 16 -9.15 15.41 7.27
CA ALA A 16 -8.72 16.82 7.26
C ALA A 16 -7.28 17.04 6.77
N ASP A 17 -6.47 15.96 6.78
CA ASP A 17 -5.10 16.00 6.33
C ASP A 17 -4.97 15.74 4.82
N LEU A 18 -6.08 15.37 4.14
CA LEU A 18 -6.11 15.02 2.73
C LEU A 18 -6.74 16.15 1.91
N HIS A 19 -6.11 16.48 0.79
CA HIS A 19 -6.58 17.46 -0.19
C HIS A 19 -6.31 16.97 -1.61
N VAL A 20 -7.08 17.43 -2.58
CA VAL A 20 -6.88 17.13 -4.00
C VAL A 20 -5.47 17.54 -4.43
N GLY A 21 -4.79 16.67 -5.17
CA GLY A 21 -3.43 16.84 -5.63
C GLY A 21 -2.35 16.36 -4.62
N ARG A 22 -2.73 15.94 -3.39
CA ARG A 22 -1.76 15.34 -2.47
C ARG A 22 -1.24 14.01 -3.03
N ARG A 23 0.09 13.85 -3.04
CA ARG A 23 0.76 12.68 -3.60
C ARG A 23 1.50 11.87 -2.54
N PHE A 24 1.62 10.57 -2.83
CA PHE A 24 2.29 9.60 -1.99
C PHE A 24 3.10 8.65 -2.87
N THR A 25 4.21 8.17 -2.34
CA THR A 25 5.04 7.15 -2.99
C THR A 25 5.38 6.07 -1.97
N SER A 26 5.23 4.81 -2.37
CA SER A 26 5.55 3.66 -1.53
C SER A 26 7.05 3.33 -1.52
N GLY A 27 7.45 2.40 -0.65
CA GLY A 27 8.68 1.62 -0.85
C GLY A 27 8.59 0.73 -2.08
N THR A 28 9.52 -0.22 -2.22
CA THR A 28 9.61 -1.12 -3.36
C THR A 28 9.36 -2.58 -2.96
N HIS A 29 8.89 -3.38 -3.93
CA HIS A 29 8.75 -4.83 -3.82
C HIS A 29 9.40 -5.50 -5.05
N ALA A 30 10.41 -6.35 -4.81
CA ALA A 30 11.02 -7.17 -5.86
C ALA A 30 10.19 -8.45 -6.03
N LEU A 31 9.76 -8.72 -7.26
CA LEU A 31 8.91 -9.85 -7.60
C LEU A 31 9.72 -10.93 -8.32
N ASP A 32 9.73 -12.14 -7.78
CA ASP A 32 10.37 -13.30 -8.40
C ASP A 32 9.35 -14.30 -8.96
N GLU A 33 9.86 -15.28 -9.73
CA GLU A 33 9.05 -16.33 -10.34
C GLU A 33 8.34 -17.21 -9.29
N ARG A 34 9.00 -17.51 -8.17
CA ARG A 34 8.44 -18.31 -7.11
C ARG A 34 7.20 -17.65 -6.49
N GLN A 35 7.27 -16.33 -6.28
CA GLN A 35 6.12 -15.57 -5.77
C GLN A 35 4.96 -15.59 -6.77
N ILE A 36 5.25 -15.46 -8.07
CA ILE A 36 4.24 -15.50 -9.14
C ILE A 36 3.52 -16.85 -9.14
N THR A 37 4.27 -17.95 -9.21
CA THR A 37 3.69 -19.29 -9.27
C THR A 37 2.99 -19.69 -7.97
N ALA A 38 3.53 -19.27 -6.82
CA ALA A 38 2.88 -19.53 -5.52
C ALA A 38 1.52 -18.85 -5.42
N PHE A 39 1.41 -17.55 -5.77
CA PHE A 39 0.12 -16.86 -5.80
C PHE A 39 -0.83 -17.49 -6.82
N ALA A 40 -0.33 -17.78 -8.03
CA ALA A 40 -1.15 -18.33 -9.09
C ALA A 40 -1.70 -19.72 -8.73
N SER A 41 -0.91 -20.60 -8.11
CA SER A 41 -1.35 -21.94 -7.72
C SER A 41 -2.53 -21.93 -6.75
N GLU A 42 -2.65 -20.86 -5.94
CA GLU A 42 -3.73 -20.74 -4.95
C GLU A 42 -4.97 -20.00 -5.50
N PHE A 43 -4.76 -18.96 -6.33
CA PHE A 43 -5.83 -18.01 -6.67
C PHE A 43 -6.11 -17.87 -8.16
N ASP A 44 -5.16 -18.21 -9.06
CA ASP A 44 -5.30 -17.97 -10.50
C ASP A 44 -4.44 -18.96 -11.32
N PRO A 45 -4.74 -20.28 -11.29
CA PRO A 45 -3.86 -21.32 -11.83
C PRO A 45 -3.94 -21.43 -13.36
N GLN A 46 -3.75 -20.32 -14.06
CA GLN A 46 -3.71 -20.28 -15.51
C GLN A 46 -2.29 -20.59 -16.03
N PRO A 47 -2.14 -21.29 -17.17
CA PRO A 47 -0.83 -21.75 -17.65
C PRO A 47 0.24 -20.65 -17.76
N PHE A 48 -0.14 -19.46 -18.17
CA PHE A 48 0.76 -18.31 -18.33
C PHE A 48 1.20 -17.65 -17.01
N HIS A 49 0.61 -18.07 -15.89
CA HIS A 49 1.01 -17.68 -14.53
C HIS A 49 1.75 -18.80 -13.79
N MET A 50 1.67 -20.03 -14.30
CA MET A 50 2.17 -21.23 -13.63
C MET A 50 3.42 -21.81 -14.25
N ASP A 51 3.56 -21.76 -15.57
CA ASP A 51 4.61 -22.46 -16.30
C ASP A 51 5.26 -21.55 -17.33
N ARG A 52 6.61 -21.43 -17.25
CA ARG A 52 7.41 -20.57 -18.11
C ARG A 52 7.36 -20.99 -19.58
N GLU A 53 7.36 -22.29 -19.86
CA GLU A 53 7.38 -22.81 -21.22
C GLU A 53 5.96 -22.69 -21.85
N ALA A 54 4.93 -23.07 -21.10
CA ALA A 54 3.55 -22.90 -21.54
C ALA A 54 3.21 -21.42 -21.82
N ALA A 55 3.74 -20.50 -20.98
CA ALA A 55 3.52 -19.06 -21.13
C ALA A 55 4.08 -18.47 -22.43
N LYS A 56 5.15 -19.07 -23.02
CA LYS A 56 5.75 -18.58 -24.28
C LYS A 56 4.78 -18.63 -25.46
N ALA A 57 3.91 -19.63 -25.49
CA ALA A 57 2.94 -19.83 -26.56
C ALA A 57 1.66 -18.97 -26.39
N THR A 58 1.56 -18.19 -25.34
CA THR A 58 0.39 -17.35 -25.05
C THR A 58 0.60 -15.90 -25.50
N LEU A 59 -0.46 -15.10 -25.45
CA LEU A 59 -0.42 -13.65 -25.70
C LEU A 59 0.62 -12.90 -24.85
N PHE A 60 1.03 -13.48 -23.70
CA PHE A 60 2.03 -12.89 -22.83
C PHE A 60 3.46 -13.11 -23.31
N GLY A 61 3.74 -14.12 -24.18
CA GLY A 61 5.07 -14.45 -24.69
C GLY A 61 6.08 -14.84 -23.61
N GLY A 62 5.64 -15.22 -22.41
CA GLY A 62 6.45 -15.62 -21.27
C GLY A 62 5.71 -15.47 -19.96
N LEU A 63 6.29 -16.00 -18.86
CA LEU A 63 5.66 -16.00 -17.55
C LEU A 63 5.28 -14.57 -17.11
N ALA A 64 4.06 -14.41 -16.63
CA ALA A 64 3.50 -13.15 -16.13
C ALA A 64 2.85 -13.37 -14.77
N ALA A 65 2.89 -12.38 -13.91
CA ALA A 65 2.07 -12.39 -12.69
C ALA A 65 0.59 -12.21 -13.04
N SER A 66 -0.29 -12.84 -12.25
CA SER A 66 -1.72 -12.51 -12.27
C SER A 66 -1.93 -11.01 -12.00
N GLY A 67 -2.90 -10.42 -12.68
CA GLY A 67 -3.33 -9.05 -12.37
C GLY A 67 -3.71 -8.88 -10.90
N TRP A 68 -4.36 -9.88 -10.31
CA TRP A 68 -4.71 -9.88 -8.90
C TRP A 68 -3.50 -9.99 -7.97
N HIS A 69 -2.42 -10.69 -8.39
CA HIS A 69 -1.16 -10.68 -7.66
C HIS A 69 -0.54 -9.27 -7.66
N THR A 70 -0.52 -8.61 -8.82
CA THR A 70 -0.05 -7.21 -8.94
C THR A 70 -0.89 -6.28 -8.04
N ALA A 71 -2.21 -6.48 -7.99
CA ALA A 71 -3.10 -5.72 -7.11
C ALA A 71 -2.84 -5.99 -5.62
N ALA A 72 -2.57 -7.24 -5.25
CA ALA A 72 -2.20 -7.59 -3.86
C ALA A 72 -0.87 -6.96 -3.43
N ILE A 73 0.14 -6.96 -4.30
CA ILE A 73 1.43 -6.27 -4.06
C ILE A 73 1.20 -4.75 -3.95
N THR A 74 0.38 -4.16 -4.82
CA THR A 74 0.01 -2.73 -4.75
C THR A 74 -0.60 -2.39 -3.40
N MET A 75 -1.58 -3.18 -2.93
CA MET A 75 -2.18 -2.99 -1.61
C MET A 75 -1.15 -3.12 -0.49
N ARG A 76 -0.26 -4.11 -0.55
CA ARG A 76 0.80 -4.30 0.45
C ARG A 76 1.72 -3.07 0.52
N LEU A 77 2.16 -2.55 -0.62
CA LEU A 77 3.00 -1.35 -0.69
C LEU A 77 2.30 -0.10 -0.15
N GLN A 78 1.00 0.05 -0.38
CA GLN A 78 0.21 1.15 0.16
C GLN A 78 0.08 1.05 1.69
N VAL A 79 -0.19 -0.14 2.21
CA VAL A 79 -0.33 -0.38 3.67
C VAL A 79 1.01 -0.23 4.39
N ASP A 80 2.11 -0.67 3.80
CA ASP A 80 3.47 -0.57 4.37
C ASP A 80 4.03 0.87 4.39
N GLY A 81 3.20 1.89 4.14
CA GLY A 81 3.55 3.30 4.26
C GLY A 81 3.34 4.15 3.02
N GLY A 82 2.94 3.52 1.89
CA GLY A 82 2.63 4.24 0.65
C GLY A 82 1.34 5.08 0.73
N LEU A 83 0.43 4.77 1.68
CA LEU A 83 -0.79 5.53 1.93
C LEU A 83 -1.21 5.38 3.40
N PRO A 84 -0.61 6.14 4.33
CA PRO A 84 -0.73 5.94 5.78
C PRO A 84 -2.05 6.47 6.35
N ILE A 85 -3.16 5.84 6.01
CA ILE A 85 -4.51 6.22 6.47
C ILE A 85 -4.77 5.72 7.89
N ALA A 86 -5.30 6.58 8.74
CA ALA A 86 -5.76 6.22 10.08
C ALA A 86 -6.88 5.17 10.02
N GLY A 87 -6.76 4.10 10.80
CA GLY A 87 -7.72 3.00 10.81
C GLY A 87 -7.59 2.03 9.62
N GLY A 88 -6.59 2.22 8.73
CA GLY A 88 -6.34 1.36 7.57
C GLY A 88 -7.08 1.79 6.30
N ILE A 89 -6.79 1.11 5.20
CA ILE A 89 -7.35 1.39 3.88
C ILE A 89 -8.67 0.62 3.70
N VAL A 90 -9.80 1.32 3.75
CA VAL A 90 -11.13 0.74 3.55
C VAL A 90 -11.68 1.17 2.20
N GLY A 91 -11.65 0.26 1.22
CA GLY A 91 -12.19 0.49 -0.12
C GLY A 91 -13.72 0.38 -0.16
N LEU A 92 -14.37 1.29 -0.86
CA LEU A 92 -15.81 1.27 -1.14
C LEU A 92 -16.13 0.81 -2.57
N GLY A 93 -15.11 0.67 -3.41
CA GLY A 93 -15.21 0.30 -4.80
C GLY A 93 -14.26 1.13 -5.66
N GLY A 94 -14.08 0.72 -6.91
CA GLY A 94 -13.19 1.40 -7.83
C GLY A 94 -12.95 0.63 -9.11
N GLU A 95 -12.06 1.14 -9.94
CA GLU A 95 -11.63 0.55 -11.20
C GLU A 95 -10.17 0.18 -11.12
N VAL A 96 -9.80 -0.96 -11.70
CA VAL A 96 -8.43 -1.43 -11.82
C VAL A 96 -8.18 -1.86 -13.27
N ALA A 97 -7.02 -1.48 -13.83
CA ALA A 97 -6.59 -1.91 -15.14
C ALA A 97 -5.11 -2.30 -15.12
N TRP A 98 -4.75 -3.25 -15.98
CA TRP A 98 -3.40 -3.77 -16.13
C TRP A 98 -2.89 -3.54 -17.55
N PRO A 99 -2.34 -2.34 -17.87
CA PRO A 99 -1.91 -2.00 -19.23
C PRO A 99 -0.69 -2.80 -19.70
N ARG A 100 0.08 -3.37 -18.76
CA ARG A 100 1.25 -4.22 -19.03
C ARG A 100 1.30 -5.40 -18.08
N ALA A 101 1.83 -6.53 -18.58
CA ALA A 101 2.10 -7.68 -17.74
C ALA A 101 3.25 -7.38 -16.76
N THR A 102 3.05 -7.71 -15.50
CA THR A 102 4.10 -7.73 -14.48
C THR A 102 4.93 -9.02 -14.65
N ARG A 103 6.26 -8.92 -14.61
CA ARG A 103 7.19 -9.99 -14.96
C ARG A 103 8.06 -10.40 -13.77
N PRO A 104 8.60 -11.64 -13.78
CA PRO A 104 9.68 -12.01 -12.87
C PRO A 104 10.86 -11.05 -13.02
N GLY A 105 11.40 -10.57 -11.90
CA GLY A 105 12.47 -9.58 -11.84
C GLY A 105 12.01 -8.12 -11.89
N ASP A 106 10.71 -7.86 -11.97
CA ASP A 106 10.21 -6.49 -11.78
C ASP A 106 10.35 -6.05 -10.32
N VAL A 107 10.74 -4.79 -10.13
CA VAL A 107 10.77 -4.11 -8.83
C VAL A 107 9.69 -3.05 -8.84
N LEU A 108 8.63 -3.29 -8.10
CA LEU A 108 7.42 -2.49 -8.12
C LEU A 108 7.44 -1.41 -7.04
N HIS A 109 6.90 -0.24 -7.36
CA HIS A 109 6.52 0.80 -6.41
C HIS A 109 5.18 1.41 -6.83
N VAL A 110 4.52 2.12 -5.90
CA VAL A 110 3.21 2.74 -6.13
C VAL A 110 3.31 4.24 -5.94
N GLU A 111 2.82 4.97 -6.92
CA GLU A 111 2.56 6.40 -6.85
C GLU A 111 1.05 6.61 -6.75
N SER A 112 0.62 7.39 -5.74
CA SER A 112 -0.80 7.65 -5.49
C SER A 112 -1.07 9.14 -5.43
N GLU A 113 -2.24 9.57 -5.94
CA GLU A 113 -2.70 10.95 -5.91
C GLU A 113 -4.15 11.02 -5.46
N VAL A 114 -4.44 11.92 -4.54
CA VAL A 114 -5.81 12.24 -4.14
C VAL A 114 -6.47 13.05 -5.24
N VAL A 115 -7.56 12.54 -5.81
CA VAL A 115 -8.29 13.23 -6.91
C VAL A 115 -9.62 13.82 -6.46
N GLU A 116 -10.18 13.36 -5.34
CA GLU A 116 -11.43 13.88 -4.79
C GLU A 116 -11.47 13.71 -3.27
N VAL A 117 -12.04 14.69 -2.56
CA VAL A 117 -12.29 14.61 -1.10
C VAL A 117 -13.73 15.07 -0.83
N VAL A 118 -14.56 14.18 -0.26
CA VAL A 118 -15.98 14.45 0.02
C VAL A 118 -16.30 14.16 1.48
N PRO A 119 -16.47 15.19 2.33
CA PRO A 119 -16.97 15.01 3.69
C PRO A 119 -18.38 14.42 3.70
N SER A 120 -18.63 13.44 4.56
CA SER A 120 -19.97 12.87 4.70
C SER A 120 -20.95 13.87 5.31
N ARG A 121 -22.14 13.99 4.71
CA ARG A 121 -23.23 14.83 5.23
C ARG A 121 -24.01 14.16 6.35
N SER A 122 -24.17 12.82 6.28
CA SER A 122 -24.94 12.03 7.25
C SER A 122 -24.09 11.46 8.39
N ARG A 123 -22.79 11.39 8.22
CA ARG A 123 -21.84 10.82 9.18
C ARG A 123 -20.66 11.79 9.37
N PRO A 124 -20.76 12.72 10.35
CA PRO A 124 -19.76 13.78 10.51
C PRO A 124 -18.38 13.27 10.96
N ASP A 125 -18.31 12.01 11.42
CA ASP A 125 -17.11 11.33 11.86
C ASP A 125 -16.20 10.82 10.72
N ARG A 126 -16.63 10.95 9.43
CA ARG A 126 -15.93 10.41 8.27
C ARG A 126 -16.21 11.17 6.98
N GLY A 127 -15.54 10.76 5.92
CA GLY A 127 -15.79 11.17 4.54
C GLY A 127 -15.26 10.13 3.57
N THR A 128 -15.34 10.42 2.27
CA THR A 128 -14.74 9.61 1.22
C THR A 128 -13.64 10.38 0.51
N VAL A 129 -12.61 9.64 0.09
CA VAL A 129 -11.52 10.16 -0.72
C VAL A 129 -11.34 9.24 -1.92
N THR A 130 -11.30 9.81 -3.11
CA THR A 130 -10.94 9.06 -4.32
C THR A 130 -9.44 9.22 -4.53
N VAL A 131 -8.75 8.08 -4.63
CA VAL A 131 -7.31 8.01 -4.86
C VAL A 131 -7.06 7.32 -6.20
N ARG A 132 -6.28 7.96 -7.06
CA ARG A 132 -5.73 7.34 -8.27
C ARG A 132 -4.32 6.88 -7.96
N SER A 133 -4.00 5.63 -8.34
CA SER A 133 -2.68 5.04 -8.10
C SER A 133 -2.14 4.41 -9.38
N GLU A 134 -0.84 4.51 -9.56
CA GLU A 134 -0.10 3.81 -10.61
C GLU A 134 0.97 2.93 -9.95
N THR A 135 0.95 1.63 -10.26
CA THR A 135 2.02 0.71 -9.90
C THR A 135 2.99 0.64 -11.08
N ARG A 136 4.25 0.97 -10.80
CA ARG A 136 5.31 1.06 -11.80
C ARG A 136 6.42 0.06 -11.49
N ASN A 137 7.08 -0.43 -12.54
CA ASN A 137 8.31 -1.21 -12.39
C ASN A 137 9.56 -0.30 -12.39
N GLN A 138 10.74 -0.91 -12.24
CA GLN A 138 12.03 -0.21 -12.19
C GLN A 138 12.39 0.55 -13.48
N ARG A 139 11.69 0.29 -14.59
CA ARG A 139 11.86 1.02 -15.87
C ARG A 139 10.89 2.21 -15.98
N GLY A 140 10.08 2.48 -14.96
CA GLY A 140 9.05 3.51 -14.96
C GLY A 140 7.79 3.12 -15.75
N GLU A 141 7.66 1.86 -16.21
CA GLU A 141 6.50 1.38 -16.95
C GLU A 141 5.34 1.11 -16.00
N VAL A 142 4.15 1.61 -16.36
CA VAL A 142 2.92 1.37 -15.60
C VAL A 142 2.43 -0.05 -15.87
N VAL A 143 2.38 -0.87 -14.82
CA VAL A 143 1.88 -2.25 -14.86
C VAL A 143 0.45 -2.37 -14.32
N GLN A 144 0.03 -1.41 -13.48
CA GLN A 144 -1.35 -1.32 -12.99
C GLN A 144 -1.73 0.14 -12.79
N THR A 145 -2.97 0.47 -13.13
CA THR A 145 -3.65 1.70 -12.69
C THR A 145 -4.84 1.33 -11.83
N ALA A 146 -5.13 2.13 -10.81
CA ALA A 146 -6.32 1.97 -10.00
C ALA A 146 -6.91 3.33 -9.62
N THR A 147 -8.24 3.46 -9.66
CA THR A 147 -8.97 4.60 -9.10
C THR A 147 -9.96 4.05 -8.10
N VAL A 148 -9.71 4.29 -6.82
CA VAL A 148 -10.46 3.67 -5.72
C VAL A 148 -11.03 4.74 -4.80
N LYS A 149 -12.31 4.59 -4.44
CA LYS A 149 -12.96 5.40 -3.41
C LYS A 149 -12.74 4.75 -2.04
N LEU A 150 -12.18 5.52 -1.12
CA LEU A 150 -11.81 5.08 0.23
C LEU A 150 -12.69 5.76 1.27
N LEU A 151 -13.03 5.03 2.32
CA LEU A 151 -13.65 5.58 3.53
C LEU A 151 -12.56 6.07 4.48
N ILE A 152 -12.60 7.35 4.84
CA ILE A 152 -11.55 7.97 5.67
C ILE A 152 -12.20 8.54 6.94
N PRO A 153 -11.69 8.20 8.14
CA PRO A 153 -12.17 8.77 9.40
C PRO A 153 -11.74 10.23 9.55
N ARG A 154 -12.53 10.99 10.31
CA ARG A 154 -12.08 12.28 10.87
C ARG A 154 -11.38 12.04 12.19
N ARG A 155 -10.41 12.88 12.51
CA ARG A 155 -9.74 12.87 13.81
C ARG A 155 -10.77 13.13 14.92
N SER A 156 -10.83 12.24 15.89
CA SER A 156 -11.69 12.44 17.07
C SER A 156 -11.07 13.44 18.05
N LYS A 157 -11.87 13.95 18.98
CA LYS A 157 -11.34 14.83 20.05
C LYS A 157 -10.33 14.08 20.95
N MET A 158 -10.45 12.76 21.09
CA MET A 158 -9.51 11.93 21.85
C MET A 158 -8.17 11.79 21.12
N ASP A 159 -8.16 11.58 19.80
CA ASP A 159 -6.93 11.47 19.00
C ASP A 159 -6.12 12.77 19.00
N SER A 160 -6.79 13.92 19.15
CA SER A 160 -6.13 15.24 19.22
C SER A 160 -5.41 15.49 20.56
N ALA A 161 -5.81 14.82 21.63
CA ALA A 161 -5.17 14.92 22.95
C ALA A 161 -3.85 14.12 23.00
N ASP A 162 -3.81 12.92 22.40
CA ASP A 162 -2.60 12.07 22.35
C ASP A 162 -1.48 12.68 21.49
N SER A 163 -1.82 13.38 20.42
CA SER A 163 -0.85 14.12 19.60
C SER A 163 -0.14 15.23 20.40
N LYS A 164 -0.86 15.95 21.25
CA LYS A 164 -0.27 17.01 22.11
C LYS A 164 0.58 16.45 23.24
N VAL A 165 0.28 15.26 23.75
CA VAL A 165 1.05 14.59 24.80
C VAL A 165 2.37 14.06 24.24
N ARG A 166 2.38 13.49 23.02
CA ARG A 166 3.63 13.02 22.37
C ARG A 166 4.59 14.15 22.06
N THR A 167 4.10 15.29 21.60
CA THR A 167 4.95 16.47 21.30
C THR A 167 5.56 17.07 22.59
N ARG A 168 4.85 17.02 23.72
CA ARG A 168 5.38 17.52 25.01
C ARG A 168 6.40 16.55 25.67
N SER A 169 6.33 15.25 25.39
CA SER A 169 7.24 14.24 25.96
C SER A 169 8.61 14.19 25.26
N MET A 170 8.75 14.73 24.08
CA MET A 170 10.05 14.77 23.35
C MET A 170 11.00 15.89 23.79
N ILE A 171 10.54 16.83 24.62
CA ILE A 171 11.35 18.00 25.08
C ILE A 171 11.95 17.76 26.49
N GLY A 172 11.78 16.60 27.09
CA GLY A 172 12.31 16.36 28.43
C GLY A 172 12.56 14.92 28.76
N LYS A 173 13.83 14.59 28.98
CA LYS A 173 14.42 13.41 29.64
C LYS A 173 14.85 12.25 28.74
N GLY A 174 16.18 12.11 28.61
CA GLY A 174 16.81 10.84 28.29
C GLY A 174 16.50 9.81 29.39
N VAL A 175 16.04 8.64 29.01
CA VAL A 175 15.93 7.44 29.86
C VAL A 175 16.22 6.19 29.05
N SER A 176 17.11 5.42 29.62
CA SER A 176 17.59 4.07 29.33
C SER A 176 16.50 3.06 28.95
N TYR A 177 16.76 2.23 27.95
CA TYR A 177 15.97 1.06 27.62
C TYR A 177 16.35 -0.13 28.51
N ALA A 178 15.37 -0.67 29.22
CA ALA A 178 15.42 -1.98 29.86
C ALA A 178 14.38 -2.91 29.21
N ALA A 179 14.81 -4.15 29.07
CA ALA A 179 14.20 -5.31 28.45
C ALA A 179 12.68 -5.47 28.59
N VAL A 180 12.02 -5.99 27.55
CA VAL A 180 10.68 -6.57 27.61
C VAL A 180 10.72 -8.04 27.21
N THR A 181 10.20 -8.81 28.14
CA THR A 181 10.04 -10.25 28.27
C THR A 181 9.14 -10.86 27.17
N THR A 182 9.56 -12.02 26.68
CA THR A 182 8.81 -12.96 25.84
C THR A 182 7.49 -13.40 26.49
N CYS A 183 6.40 -13.36 25.72
CA CYS A 183 5.15 -14.05 26.05
C CYS A 183 4.99 -15.27 25.13
N SER A 184 5.07 -16.49 25.73
CA SER A 184 4.79 -17.76 25.06
C SER A 184 3.28 -18.01 25.04
N PHE A 185 2.75 -18.35 23.88
CA PHE A 185 1.43 -18.99 23.78
C PHE A 185 1.58 -20.51 23.79
N ARG A 186 0.82 -21.15 24.67
CA ARG A 186 0.44 -22.57 24.59
C ARG A 186 -0.87 -22.70 23.86
#